data_9c4a37e6bbb9116f8ba46f30bdbc8830
#
_entry.id   9c4a37e6bbb9116f8ba46f30bdbc8830
#
_cell.length_a   1.000
_cell.length_b   1.000
_cell.length_c   1.000
_cell.angle_alpha   90.00
_cell.angle_beta   90.00
_cell.angle_gamma   90.00
#
_symmetry.space_group_name_H-M   'P 1'
#
loop_
_entity.id
_entity.type
_entity.pdbx_description
1 polymer ?
#
loop_
_entity_poly.entity_id
_entity_poly.type
_entity_poly.pdbx_seq_one_letter_code
_entity_poly.pdbx_strand_id
1 'polypeptide(L)'
;MSGLLSVFLHLFLLCKLAAPVTFRHRRYDDLVRTLYKVHNECPHITRVYSVGRSVKGRHLYVLEFSDYPGIHEPLEPEVKYVGNMHGNEVLGRELLLQLSEFLCEEFRSANPRILRLVQDTRIHIMPSMNPDGYEVAAAQGPDASGYLVGRNNANGVDLNRNFPDLNTYIYYNEKYGGPNHHLPLPDNWKSQVEPETRAVIQWIRSLNFVLSANLHTNCFEITLELSCDKFPRQEELQREWLGNREALIQFLEQVHQGIKGMVLDENNNYLPKAVISVSGINHDVTSGDHGDYFRLLLPGTYTVTATAPGFDPKTVTVTVGPGEPKRVDFQLKRSIPQVTESPAQHLEADSYQSKYSPG
;
A
#
# COMPACT_ATOMS: atom_id res chain seq x y z
N MET A 1 -23.45 42.72 37.99
CA MET A 1 -23.06 41.31 38.15
C MET A 1 -23.86 40.32 37.29
N SER A 2 -24.69 40.78 36.34
CA SER A 2 -25.51 39.91 35.46
C SER A 2 -24.89 39.59 34.08
N GLY A 3 -23.81 40.30 33.68
CA GLY A 3 -23.18 40.10 32.39
C GLY A 3 -22.18 38.97 32.29
N LEU A 4 -21.50 38.62 33.38
CA LEU A 4 -20.48 37.53 33.38
C LEU A 4 -21.11 36.11 33.40
N LEU A 5 -22.30 35.96 33.94
CA LEU A 5 -22.98 34.65 34.00
C LEU A 5 -23.51 34.24 32.60
N SER A 6 -23.88 35.21 31.75
CA SER A 6 -24.38 34.94 30.39
C SER A 6 -23.27 34.49 29.45
N VAL A 7 -22.05 34.98 29.60
CA VAL A 7 -20.90 34.60 28.76
C VAL A 7 -20.41 33.19 29.09
N PHE A 8 -20.42 32.81 30.37
CA PHE A 8 -20.07 31.43 30.75
C PHE A 8 -21.10 30.39 30.30
N LEU A 9 -22.38 30.74 30.29
CA LEU A 9 -23.42 29.81 29.79
C LEU A 9 -23.36 29.59 28.29
N HIS A 10 -22.94 30.60 27.50
CA HIS A 10 -22.74 30.46 26.04
C HIS A 10 -21.47 29.71 25.66
N LEU A 11 -20.39 29.75 26.47
CA LEU A 11 -19.20 28.94 26.25
C LEU A 11 -19.43 27.45 26.52
N PHE A 12 -20.31 27.10 27.46
CA PHE A 12 -20.63 25.69 27.72
C PHE A 12 -21.58 25.07 26.70
N LEU A 13 -22.34 25.85 25.93
CA LEU A 13 -23.23 25.32 24.89
C LEU A 13 -22.54 25.00 23.56
N LEU A 14 -21.25 25.35 23.38
CA LEU A 14 -20.47 25.04 22.17
C LEU A 14 -19.58 23.80 22.30
N CYS A 15 -19.51 23.19 23.48
CA CYS A 15 -18.97 21.87 23.60
C CYS A 15 -19.99 20.87 23.01
N LYS A 16 -20.01 20.71 21.68
CA LYS A 16 -20.65 19.55 21.05
C LYS A 16 -19.98 18.34 21.67
N LEU A 17 -20.66 17.69 22.63
CA LEU A 17 -20.29 16.37 23.09
C LEU A 17 -20.12 15.52 21.82
N ALA A 18 -18.89 15.13 21.51
CA ALA A 18 -18.63 14.18 20.45
C ALA A 18 -19.55 12.97 20.74
N ALA A 19 -20.32 12.55 19.77
CA ALA A 19 -21.18 11.39 19.95
C ALA A 19 -20.27 10.23 20.36
N PRO A 20 -20.61 9.49 21.43
CA PRO A 20 -19.74 8.43 21.90
C PRO A 20 -19.48 7.44 20.77
N VAL A 21 -18.23 7.07 20.58
CA VAL A 21 -17.82 6.05 19.62
C VAL A 21 -18.64 4.79 19.88
N THR A 22 -19.38 4.33 18.88
CA THR A 22 -20.30 3.20 19.05
C THR A 22 -19.59 1.92 18.66
N PHE A 23 -19.21 1.11 19.61
CA PHE A 23 -18.61 -0.22 19.41
C PHE A 23 -19.70 -1.26 19.10
N ARG A 24 -19.80 -1.67 17.84
CA ARG A 24 -20.76 -2.68 17.38
C ARG A 24 -20.28 -3.35 16.10
N HIS A 25 -20.77 -4.53 15.82
CA HIS A 25 -20.59 -5.18 14.53
C HIS A 25 -21.48 -4.52 13.49
N ARG A 26 -20.88 -3.88 12.51
CA ARG A 26 -21.57 -3.14 11.45
C ARG A 26 -21.84 -4.06 10.26
N ARG A 27 -23.11 -4.25 9.88
CA ARG A 27 -23.47 -4.92 8.62
C ARG A 27 -22.99 -4.07 7.42
N TYR A 28 -23.08 -4.62 6.21
CA TYR A 28 -22.54 -3.93 5.01
C TYR A 28 -23.08 -2.51 4.84
N ASP A 29 -24.38 -2.31 4.98
CA ASP A 29 -24.98 -0.98 4.85
C ASP A 29 -24.52 -0.03 5.96
N ASP A 30 -24.27 -0.53 7.18
CA ASP A 30 -23.72 0.26 8.27
C ASP A 30 -22.26 0.64 8.01
N LEU A 31 -21.45 -0.28 7.44
CA LEU A 31 -20.10 0.02 6.99
C LEU A 31 -20.13 1.17 5.98
N VAL A 32 -20.97 1.07 4.94
CA VAL A 32 -21.08 2.11 3.91
C VAL A 32 -21.49 3.45 4.54
N ARG A 33 -22.51 3.44 5.42
CA ARG A 33 -22.93 4.66 6.15
C ARG A 33 -21.80 5.24 7.00
N THR A 34 -20.98 4.40 7.63
CA THR A 34 -19.84 4.87 8.44
C THR A 34 -18.78 5.55 7.58
N LEU A 35 -18.40 4.97 6.44
CA LEU A 35 -17.42 5.57 5.53
C LEU A 35 -17.90 6.93 5.00
N TYR A 36 -19.16 7.02 4.58
CA TYR A 36 -19.73 8.31 4.11
C TYR A 36 -19.95 9.31 5.25
N LYS A 37 -20.24 8.86 6.49
CA LYS A 37 -20.27 9.72 7.68
C LYS A 37 -18.90 10.36 7.89
N VAL A 38 -17.83 9.56 7.91
CA VAL A 38 -16.45 10.05 8.07
C VAL A 38 -16.09 11.04 6.96
N HIS A 39 -16.44 10.72 5.71
CA HIS A 39 -16.22 11.62 4.59
C HIS A 39 -16.98 12.95 4.76
N ASN A 40 -18.24 12.91 5.15
CA ASN A 40 -19.03 14.11 5.35
C ASN A 40 -18.53 15.00 6.52
N GLU A 41 -17.93 14.38 7.53
CA GLU A 41 -17.32 15.09 8.66
C GLU A 41 -15.94 15.64 8.35
N CYS A 42 -15.19 15.00 7.46
CA CYS A 42 -13.83 15.36 7.06
C CYS A 42 -13.65 15.42 5.52
N PRO A 43 -14.47 16.19 4.78
CA PRO A 43 -14.52 16.12 3.31
C PRO A 43 -13.23 16.61 2.64
N HIS A 44 -12.48 17.47 3.29
CA HIS A 44 -11.26 18.06 2.73
C HIS A 44 -10.04 17.12 2.79
N ILE A 45 -10.09 16.10 3.63
CA ILE A 45 -8.97 15.16 3.83
C ILE A 45 -9.36 13.71 3.53
N THR A 46 -10.55 13.47 3.01
CA THR A 46 -11.02 12.10 2.74
C THR A 46 -11.63 11.96 1.36
N ARG A 47 -11.55 10.76 0.82
CA ARG A 47 -12.28 10.33 -0.38
C ARG A 47 -12.77 8.89 -0.20
N VAL A 48 -14.04 8.64 -0.51
CA VAL A 48 -14.59 7.28 -0.60
C VAL A 48 -14.60 6.84 -2.06
N TYR A 49 -13.98 5.69 -2.34
CA TYR A 49 -14.00 5.11 -3.68
C TYR A 49 -14.18 3.59 -3.62
N SER A 50 -14.45 2.96 -4.76
CA SER A 50 -14.58 1.51 -4.88
C SER A 50 -13.52 0.97 -5.85
N VAL A 51 -12.84 -0.09 -5.46
CA VAL A 51 -11.85 -0.78 -6.31
C VAL A 51 -12.47 -1.90 -7.15
N GLY A 52 -13.72 -2.28 -6.86
CA GLY A 52 -14.44 -3.31 -7.58
C GLY A 52 -15.68 -3.78 -6.84
N ARG A 53 -16.15 -4.97 -7.18
CA ARG A 53 -17.34 -5.58 -6.58
C ARG A 53 -17.06 -7.03 -6.19
N SER A 54 -17.74 -7.48 -5.12
CA SER A 54 -17.79 -8.88 -4.73
C SER A 54 -18.65 -9.70 -5.70
N VAL A 55 -18.65 -11.02 -5.54
CA VAL A 55 -19.51 -11.95 -6.31
C VAL A 55 -20.98 -11.53 -6.27
N LYS A 56 -21.51 -11.10 -5.12
CA LYS A 56 -22.89 -10.62 -4.97
C LYS A 56 -23.08 -9.14 -5.34
N GLY A 57 -22.10 -8.52 -5.98
CA GLY A 57 -22.18 -7.16 -6.48
C GLY A 57 -21.97 -6.06 -5.42
N ARG A 58 -21.60 -6.39 -4.18
CA ARG A 58 -21.25 -5.41 -3.15
C ARG A 58 -19.96 -4.70 -3.53
N HIS A 59 -19.93 -3.37 -3.41
CA HIS A 59 -18.72 -2.60 -3.65
C HIS A 59 -17.64 -2.90 -2.61
N LEU A 60 -16.39 -3.00 -3.07
CA LEU A 60 -15.21 -3.05 -2.21
C LEU A 60 -14.75 -1.60 -1.99
N TYR A 61 -15.24 -1.02 -0.91
CA TYR A 61 -14.99 0.38 -0.60
C TYR A 61 -13.63 0.59 0.06
N VAL A 62 -13.00 1.69 -0.32
CA VAL A 62 -11.81 2.24 0.32
C VAL A 62 -12.12 3.65 0.78
N LEU A 63 -11.71 3.99 1.99
CA LEU A 63 -11.62 5.36 2.50
C LEU A 63 -10.16 5.79 2.45
N GLU A 64 -9.90 6.84 1.72
CA GLU A 64 -8.60 7.47 1.60
C GLU A 64 -8.52 8.68 2.52
N PHE A 65 -7.37 8.89 3.17
CA PHE A 65 -7.00 10.09 3.89
C PHE A 65 -5.73 10.69 3.28
N SER A 66 -5.73 11.98 3.03
CA SER A 66 -4.61 12.81 2.56
C SER A 66 -5.05 14.27 2.67
N ASP A 67 -4.16 15.22 2.63
CA ASP A 67 -4.51 16.64 2.51
C ASP A 67 -4.97 17.02 1.09
N TYR A 68 -4.64 16.21 0.06
CA TYR A 68 -5.16 16.28 -1.31
C TYR A 68 -5.79 14.96 -1.79
N PRO A 69 -6.95 14.56 -1.25
CA PRO A 69 -7.53 13.25 -1.56
C PRO A 69 -7.78 13.04 -3.06
N GLY A 70 -7.30 11.91 -3.59
CA GLY A 70 -7.44 11.56 -5.00
C GLY A 70 -6.29 12.00 -5.89
N ILE A 71 -5.34 12.75 -5.37
CA ILE A 71 -4.16 13.26 -6.09
C ILE A 71 -2.91 12.73 -5.39
N HIS A 72 -2.02 12.09 -6.14
CA HIS A 72 -0.70 11.73 -5.62
C HIS A 72 0.21 12.95 -5.64
N GLU A 73 0.82 13.26 -4.50
CA GLU A 73 1.84 14.30 -4.40
C GLU A 73 3.24 13.68 -4.37
N PRO A 74 4.22 14.23 -5.12
CA PRO A 74 5.57 13.70 -5.11
C PRO A 74 6.16 13.69 -3.69
N LEU A 75 6.75 12.58 -3.28
CA LEU A 75 7.31 12.33 -1.94
C LEU A 75 6.28 12.12 -0.83
N GLU A 76 5.00 11.95 -1.16
CA GLU A 76 3.96 11.48 -0.25
C GLU A 76 3.77 9.96 -0.42
N PRO A 77 4.18 9.13 0.55
CA PRO A 77 4.08 7.67 0.42
C PRO A 77 2.65 7.16 0.54
N GLU A 78 2.33 6.15 -0.27
CA GLU A 78 1.05 5.45 -0.27
C GLU A 78 1.06 4.29 0.73
N VAL A 79 0.11 4.25 1.67
CA VAL A 79 -0.05 3.16 2.65
C VAL A 79 -1.44 2.57 2.55
N LYS A 80 -1.56 1.25 2.64
CA LYS A 80 -2.87 0.61 2.69
C LYS A 80 -3.05 -0.33 3.87
N TYR A 81 -4.28 -0.33 4.37
CA TYR A 81 -4.84 -1.37 5.22
C TYR A 81 -5.93 -2.13 4.48
N VAL A 82 -5.91 -3.44 4.58
CA VAL A 82 -6.99 -4.33 4.13
C VAL A 82 -7.47 -5.17 5.31
N GLY A 83 -8.76 -5.23 5.53
CA GLY A 83 -9.36 -6.08 6.55
C GLY A 83 -10.34 -7.08 5.95
N ASN A 84 -10.68 -8.09 6.75
CA ASN A 84 -11.77 -9.02 6.48
C ASN A 84 -11.64 -9.75 5.12
N MET A 85 -10.44 -10.22 4.79
CA MET A 85 -10.20 -11.12 3.66
C MET A 85 -10.96 -12.44 3.86
N HIS A 86 -10.95 -12.98 5.08
CA HIS A 86 -11.90 -13.99 5.52
C HIS A 86 -13.09 -13.30 6.16
N GLY A 87 -14.29 -13.53 5.65
CA GLY A 87 -15.48 -12.81 6.10
C GLY A 87 -15.84 -13.03 7.57
N ASN A 88 -15.47 -14.16 8.15
CA ASN A 88 -15.69 -14.46 9.58
C ASN A 88 -14.62 -13.90 10.52
N GLU A 89 -13.56 -13.28 10.00
CA GLU A 89 -12.55 -12.58 10.79
C GLU A 89 -12.93 -11.10 10.88
N VAL A 90 -13.81 -10.79 11.83
CA VAL A 90 -14.53 -9.52 11.84
C VAL A 90 -13.82 -8.41 12.59
N LEU A 91 -12.87 -8.74 13.48
CA LEU A 91 -12.22 -7.76 14.34
C LEU A 91 -11.47 -6.70 13.52
N GLY A 92 -10.62 -7.11 12.58
CA GLY A 92 -9.86 -6.19 11.73
C GLY A 92 -10.74 -5.21 10.97
N ARG A 93 -11.91 -5.66 10.50
CA ARG A 93 -12.89 -4.83 9.82
C ARG A 93 -13.43 -3.72 10.74
N GLU A 94 -13.79 -4.06 11.98
CA GLU A 94 -14.31 -3.09 12.93
C GLU A 94 -13.21 -2.12 13.42
N LEU A 95 -11.99 -2.62 13.64
CA LEU A 95 -10.85 -1.76 14.01
C LEU A 95 -10.51 -0.75 12.91
N LEU A 96 -10.59 -1.13 11.63
CA LEU A 96 -10.36 -0.20 10.52
C LEU A 96 -11.46 0.87 10.41
N LEU A 97 -12.71 0.54 10.71
CA LEU A 97 -13.78 1.52 10.81
C LEU A 97 -13.58 2.47 11.99
N GLN A 98 -13.14 1.95 13.15
CA GLN A 98 -12.78 2.76 14.32
C GLN A 98 -11.59 3.67 14.02
N LEU A 99 -10.56 3.15 13.34
CA LEU A 99 -9.41 3.95 12.91
C LEU A 99 -9.84 5.11 12.01
N SER A 100 -10.76 4.85 11.08
CA SER A 100 -11.27 5.87 10.17
C SER A 100 -12.02 6.98 10.92
N GLU A 101 -12.90 6.63 11.87
CA GLU A 101 -13.59 7.60 12.72
C GLU A 101 -12.59 8.39 13.59
N PHE A 102 -11.61 7.70 14.18
CA PHE A 102 -10.57 8.27 15.04
C PHE A 102 -9.68 9.27 14.29
N LEU A 103 -9.17 8.92 13.11
CA LEU A 103 -8.32 9.83 12.32
C LEU A 103 -9.06 11.12 11.96
N CYS A 104 -10.33 11.04 11.59
CA CYS A 104 -11.14 12.22 11.32
C CYS A 104 -11.39 13.08 12.58
N GLU A 105 -11.72 12.47 13.71
CA GLU A 105 -11.96 13.17 14.97
C GLU A 105 -10.70 13.88 15.49
N GLU A 106 -9.57 13.18 15.50
CA GLU A 106 -8.28 13.73 15.94
C GLU A 106 -7.76 14.82 15.00
N PHE A 107 -7.96 14.67 13.70
CA PHE A 107 -7.62 15.71 12.72
C PHE A 107 -8.44 16.99 13.00
N ARG A 108 -9.75 16.86 13.21
CA ARG A 108 -10.64 18.00 13.55
C ARG A 108 -10.30 18.63 14.90
N SER A 109 -9.78 17.84 15.82
CA SER A 109 -9.30 18.29 17.13
C SER A 109 -7.92 18.91 17.08
N ALA A 110 -7.33 19.02 15.88
CA ALA A 110 -5.99 19.55 15.63
C ALA A 110 -4.88 18.79 16.39
N ASN A 111 -5.00 17.46 16.53
CA ASN A 111 -3.95 16.63 17.09
C ASN A 111 -2.72 16.70 16.19
N PRO A 112 -1.57 17.23 16.67
CA PRO A 112 -0.41 17.51 15.81
C PRO A 112 0.21 16.26 15.18
N ARG A 113 0.09 15.09 15.83
CA ARG A 113 0.55 13.81 15.29
C ARG A 113 -0.29 13.38 14.09
N ILE A 114 -1.63 13.47 14.23
CA ILE A 114 -2.56 13.06 13.17
C ILE A 114 -2.59 14.07 12.02
N LEU A 115 -2.47 15.39 12.33
CA LEU A 115 -2.29 16.41 11.29
C LEU A 115 -1.10 16.08 10.39
N ARG A 116 0.07 15.82 10.98
CA ARG A 116 1.27 15.46 10.23
C ARG A 116 1.10 14.16 9.47
N LEU A 117 0.52 13.13 10.11
CA LEU A 117 0.32 11.84 9.46
C LEU A 117 -0.54 11.97 8.19
N VAL A 118 -1.62 12.75 8.22
CA VAL A 118 -2.51 12.97 7.07
C VAL A 118 -1.89 13.90 6.02
N GLN A 119 -1.03 14.84 6.42
CA GLN A 119 -0.33 15.74 5.51
C GLN A 119 0.83 15.09 4.77
N ASP A 120 1.49 14.12 5.41
CA ASP A 120 2.72 13.53 4.89
C ASP A 120 2.51 12.13 4.30
N THR A 121 1.27 11.59 4.36
CA THR A 121 0.97 10.18 4.02
C THR A 121 -0.40 10.04 3.39
N ARG A 122 -0.46 9.39 2.25
CA ARG A 122 -1.71 9.00 1.61
C ARG A 122 -2.15 7.63 2.10
N ILE A 123 -3.19 7.59 2.95
CA ILE A 123 -3.62 6.41 3.68
C ILE A 123 -4.89 5.84 3.05
N HIS A 124 -4.88 4.56 2.69
CA HIS A 124 -6.01 3.87 2.08
C HIS A 124 -6.51 2.75 3.00
N ILE A 125 -7.74 2.86 3.46
CA ILE A 125 -8.36 1.89 4.36
C ILE A 125 -9.47 1.15 3.64
N MET A 126 -9.29 -0.17 3.42
CA MET A 126 -10.32 -1.09 2.93
C MET A 126 -10.80 -1.95 4.10
N PRO A 127 -11.92 -1.64 4.75
CA PRO A 127 -12.35 -2.39 5.92
C PRO A 127 -12.79 -3.83 5.61
N SER A 128 -13.29 -4.11 4.41
CA SER A 128 -13.76 -5.45 4.05
C SER A 128 -13.44 -5.80 2.60
N MET A 129 -12.54 -6.78 2.43
CA MET A 129 -12.28 -7.39 1.13
C MET A 129 -13.33 -8.46 0.78
N ASN A 130 -13.94 -9.11 1.79
CA ASN A 130 -14.94 -10.16 1.62
C ASN A 130 -16.27 -9.79 2.30
N PRO A 131 -17.01 -8.81 1.76
CA PRO A 131 -18.27 -8.39 2.37
C PRO A 131 -19.37 -9.47 2.27
N ASP A 132 -19.28 -10.37 1.29
CA ASP A 132 -20.26 -11.44 1.12
C ASP A 132 -20.10 -12.53 2.20
N GLY A 133 -18.85 -12.93 2.46
CA GLY A 133 -18.54 -13.87 3.55
C GLY A 133 -18.86 -13.27 4.93
N TYR A 134 -18.57 -11.98 5.12
CA TYR A 134 -18.93 -11.29 6.35
C TYR A 134 -20.45 -11.34 6.63
N GLU A 135 -21.29 -11.09 5.62
CA GLU A 135 -22.75 -11.11 5.80
C GLU A 135 -23.25 -12.51 6.19
N VAL A 136 -22.59 -13.57 5.72
CA VAL A 136 -22.90 -14.96 6.12
C VAL A 136 -22.51 -15.17 7.59
N ALA A 137 -21.29 -14.79 8.01
CA ALA A 137 -20.83 -14.93 9.38
C ALA A 137 -21.70 -14.11 10.36
N ALA A 138 -21.97 -12.85 10.01
CA ALA A 138 -22.75 -11.94 10.84
C ALA A 138 -24.24 -12.36 10.99
N ALA A 139 -24.77 -13.12 10.05
CA ALA A 139 -26.12 -13.70 10.18
C ALA A 139 -26.20 -14.79 11.24
N GLN A 140 -25.08 -15.51 11.47
CA GLN A 140 -24.97 -16.53 12.53
C GLN A 140 -24.64 -15.91 13.90
N GLY A 141 -23.88 -14.82 13.90
CA GLY A 141 -23.39 -14.17 15.11
C GLY A 141 -22.15 -14.86 15.72
N PRO A 142 -21.59 -14.27 16.79
CA PRO A 142 -20.32 -14.71 17.36
C PRO A 142 -20.36 -16.14 17.92
N ASP A 143 -21.46 -16.55 18.51
CA ASP A 143 -21.59 -17.85 19.20
C ASP A 143 -21.84 -19.01 18.24
N ALA A 144 -22.28 -18.78 16.99
CA ALA A 144 -22.71 -19.81 16.05
C ALA A 144 -21.92 -19.84 14.74
N SER A 145 -21.08 -18.86 14.45
CA SER A 145 -20.34 -18.77 13.18
C SER A 145 -19.30 -19.89 13.01
N GLY A 146 -18.79 -20.45 14.10
CA GLY A 146 -17.77 -21.49 14.06
C GLY A 146 -16.51 -21.05 13.31
N TYR A 147 -15.62 -22.01 13.00
CA TYR A 147 -14.31 -21.69 12.41
C TYR A 147 -14.37 -21.35 10.89
N LEU A 148 -15.32 -21.92 10.15
CA LEU A 148 -15.36 -21.87 8.68
C LEU A 148 -16.55 -21.09 8.11
N VAL A 149 -17.62 -20.86 8.87
CA VAL A 149 -18.83 -20.20 8.37
C VAL A 149 -18.52 -18.73 8.03
N GLY A 150 -18.74 -18.37 6.76
CA GLY A 150 -18.45 -17.03 6.26
C GLY A 150 -16.96 -16.75 5.99
N ARG A 151 -16.07 -17.75 6.13
CA ARG A 151 -14.66 -17.60 5.78
C ARG A 151 -14.47 -17.27 4.30
N ASN A 152 -15.09 -18.07 3.43
CA ASN A 152 -14.98 -17.98 1.98
C ASN A 152 -15.85 -16.87 1.40
N ASN A 153 -15.60 -16.48 0.14
CA ASN A 153 -16.48 -15.58 -0.60
C ASN A 153 -17.79 -16.31 -1.01
N ALA A 154 -18.65 -15.63 -1.77
CA ALA A 154 -19.95 -16.20 -2.17
C ALA A 154 -19.86 -17.37 -3.16
N ASN A 155 -18.72 -17.59 -3.81
CA ASN A 155 -18.44 -18.75 -4.65
C ASN A 155 -17.83 -19.93 -3.86
N GLY A 156 -17.67 -19.79 -2.54
CA GLY A 156 -17.05 -20.82 -1.71
C GLY A 156 -15.52 -20.85 -1.78
N VAL A 157 -14.88 -19.80 -2.28
CA VAL A 157 -13.43 -19.70 -2.45
C VAL A 157 -12.79 -18.95 -1.28
N ASP A 158 -11.74 -19.53 -0.69
CA ASP A 158 -10.88 -18.85 0.26
C ASP A 158 -10.02 -17.81 -0.50
N LEU A 159 -10.28 -16.52 -0.28
CA LEU A 159 -9.60 -15.45 -1.01
C LEU A 159 -8.10 -15.42 -0.72
N ASN A 160 -7.66 -15.90 0.45
CA ASN A 160 -6.23 -16.02 0.79
C ASN A 160 -5.55 -17.25 0.16
N ARG A 161 -6.28 -18.01 -0.68
CA ARG A 161 -5.74 -19.09 -1.54
C ARG A 161 -5.96 -18.80 -3.01
N ASN A 162 -6.46 -17.61 -3.32
CA ASN A 162 -6.89 -17.27 -4.68
C ASN A 162 -5.97 -16.27 -5.39
N PHE A 163 -4.93 -15.74 -4.73
CA PHE A 163 -3.88 -14.97 -5.39
C PHE A 163 -3.00 -15.89 -6.25
N PRO A 164 -2.48 -15.41 -7.40
CA PRO A 164 -1.59 -16.21 -8.23
C PRO A 164 -0.37 -16.71 -7.46
N ASP A 165 -0.06 -17.99 -7.59
CA ASP A 165 1.13 -18.58 -6.96
C ASP A 165 2.40 -18.18 -7.72
N LEU A 166 3.29 -17.46 -7.05
CA LEU A 166 4.57 -17.02 -7.58
C LEU A 166 5.76 -17.84 -7.06
N ASN A 167 5.52 -18.88 -6.26
CA ASN A 167 6.58 -19.70 -5.64
C ASN A 167 7.55 -20.27 -6.67
N THR A 168 7.05 -20.68 -7.85
CA THR A 168 7.91 -21.21 -8.91
C THR A 168 8.96 -20.19 -9.35
N TYR A 169 8.59 -18.91 -9.48
CA TYR A 169 9.52 -17.83 -9.81
C TYR A 169 10.48 -17.57 -8.65
N ILE A 170 9.97 -17.52 -7.42
CA ILE A 170 10.78 -17.26 -6.21
C ILE A 170 11.83 -18.35 -6.05
N TYR A 171 11.46 -19.64 -6.06
CA TYR A 171 12.40 -20.74 -5.91
C TYR A 171 13.42 -20.85 -7.06
N TYR A 172 12.98 -20.51 -8.30
CA TYR A 172 13.91 -20.43 -9.42
C TYR A 172 14.95 -19.32 -9.19
N ASN A 173 14.48 -18.13 -8.80
CA ASN A 173 15.35 -16.97 -8.58
C ASN A 173 16.30 -17.18 -7.39
N GLU A 174 15.83 -17.77 -6.30
CA GLU A 174 16.69 -18.15 -5.17
C GLU A 174 17.82 -19.11 -5.59
N LYS A 175 17.49 -20.09 -6.44
CA LYS A 175 18.47 -21.09 -6.91
C LYS A 175 19.47 -20.50 -7.92
N TYR A 176 19.06 -19.60 -8.78
CA TYR A 176 19.86 -19.11 -9.90
C TYR A 176 20.27 -17.63 -9.79
N GLY A 177 19.99 -16.98 -8.66
CA GLY A 177 20.43 -15.61 -8.38
C GLY A 177 19.57 -14.52 -9.00
N GLY A 178 18.30 -14.82 -9.33
CA GLY A 178 17.34 -13.82 -9.80
C GLY A 178 16.75 -12.95 -8.70
N PRO A 179 15.96 -11.91 -9.06
CA PRO A 179 15.35 -11.01 -8.10
C PRO A 179 14.12 -11.64 -7.41
N ASN A 180 13.89 -11.27 -6.14
CA ASN A 180 12.68 -11.64 -5.39
C ASN A 180 11.60 -10.54 -5.41
N HIS A 181 11.72 -9.59 -6.31
CA HIS A 181 10.82 -8.45 -6.48
C HIS A 181 10.42 -8.29 -7.95
N HIS A 182 9.33 -7.54 -8.20
CA HIS A 182 8.77 -7.29 -9.54
C HIS A 182 8.49 -8.57 -10.34
N LEU A 183 8.10 -9.64 -9.66
CA LEU A 183 7.80 -10.92 -10.28
C LEU A 183 6.59 -10.77 -11.24
N PRO A 184 6.64 -11.39 -12.43
CA PRO A 184 5.54 -11.30 -13.38
C PRO A 184 4.33 -12.09 -12.89
N LEU A 185 3.14 -11.52 -13.07
CA LEU A 185 1.92 -12.30 -12.93
C LEU A 185 1.72 -13.19 -14.16
N PRO A 186 1.11 -14.39 -14.02
CA PRO A 186 0.73 -15.24 -15.14
C PRO A 186 -0.18 -14.47 -16.13
N ASP A 187 0.00 -14.65 -17.45
CA ASP A 187 -0.74 -13.88 -18.46
C ASP A 187 -2.26 -13.96 -18.32
N ASN A 188 -2.76 -15.11 -17.87
CA ASN A 188 -4.20 -15.40 -17.72
C ASN A 188 -4.73 -15.14 -16.30
N TRP A 189 -3.96 -14.51 -15.39
CA TRP A 189 -4.34 -14.36 -13.99
C TRP A 189 -5.73 -13.77 -13.78
N LYS A 190 -6.16 -12.84 -14.65
CA LYS A 190 -7.46 -12.16 -14.53
C LYS A 190 -8.65 -13.11 -14.62
N SER A 191 -8.51 -14.22 -15.37
CA SER A 191 -9.55 -15.22 -15.52
C SER A 191 -9.47 -16.36 -14.49
N GLN A 192 -8.39 -16.41 -13.72
CA GLN A 192 -8.12 -17.47 -12.74
C GLN A 192 -8.48 -17.09 -11.30
N VAL A 193 -8.79 -15.82 -11.06
CA VAL A 193 -9.04 -15.31 -9.72
C VAL A 193 -10.46 -14.76 -9.56
N GLU A 194 -10.95 -14.81 -8.33
CA GLU A 194 -12.25 -14.28 -7.93
C GLU A 194 -12.36 -12.76 -8.13
N PRO A 195 -13.55 -12.19 -8.26
CA PRO A 195 -13.75 -10.75 -8.48
C PRO A 195 -13.06 -9.88 -7.43
N GLU A 196 -13.14 -10.29 -6.15
CA GLU A 196 -12.54 -9.58 -5.03
C GLU A 196 -11.01 -9.58 -5.12
N THR A 197 -10.40 -10.73 -5.38
CA THR A 197 -8.95 -10.88 -5.57
C THR A 197 -8.48 -10.07 -6.78
N ARG A 198 -9.21 -10.14 -7.89
CA ARG A 198 -8.91 -9.36 -9.10
C ARG A 198 -8.92 -7.86 -8.83
N ALA A 199 -9.93 -7.39 -8.12
CA ALA A 199 -10.07 -5.98 -7.76
C ALA A 199 -8.87 -5.50 -6.92
N VAL A 200 -8.46 -6.29 -5.93
CA VAL A 200 -7.30 -5.97 -5.06
C VAL A 200 -5.99 -5.99 -5.84
N ILE A 201 -5.76 -6.99 -6.71
CA ILE A 201 -4.54 -7.01 -7.55
C ILE A 201 -4.49 -5.79 -8.48
N GLN A 202 -5.62 -5.42 -9.11
CA GLN A 202 -5.69 -4.24 -9.98
C GLN A 202 -5.43 -2.96 -9.19
N TRP A 203 -5.98 -2.85 -7.99
CA TRP A 203 -5.75 -1.72 -7.09
C TRP A 203 -4.27 -1.60 -6.69
N ILE A 204 -3.63 -2.70 -6.26
CA ILE A 204 -2.20 -2.71 -5.93
C ILE A 204 -1.35 -2.27 -7.13
N ARG A 205 -1.74 -2.64 -8.35
CA ARG A 205 -1.01 -2.26 -9.57
C ARG A 205 -1.28 -0.84 -10.06
N SER A 206 -2.31 -0.19 -9.57
CA SER A 206 -2.69 1.18 -9.96
C SER A 206 -2.09 2.26 -9.07
N LEU A 207 -1.55 1.89 -7.92
CA LEU A 207 -0.93 2.79 -6.94
C LEU A 207 0.43 2.22 -6.49
N ASN A 208 1.37 3.09 -6.20
CA ASN A 208 2.71 2.70 -5.74
C ASN A 208 2.73 2.56 -4.21
N PHE A 209 2.06 1.55 -3.67
CA PHE A 209 2.05 1.30 -2.23
C PHE A 209 3.44 1.03 -1.68
N VAL A 210 3.85 1.80 -0.69
CA VAL A 210 5.14 1.68 0.01
C VAL A 210 5.04 0.72 1.20
N LEU A 211 3.90 0.75 1.91
CA LEU A 211 3.65 -0.09 3.08
C LEU A 211 2.23 -0.64 3.03
N SER A 212 2.08 -1.91 3.39
CA SER A 212 0.79 -2.62 3.35
C SER A 212 0.62 -3.51 4.54
N ALA A 213 -0.59 -3.56 5.13
CA ALA A 213 -0.97 -4.57 6.09
C ALA A 213 -2.34 -5.15 5.80
N ASN A 214 -2.45 -6.46 6.02
CA ASN A 214 -3.71 -7.19 6.15
C ASN A 214 -4.01 -7.43 7.63
N LEU A 215 -5.21 -7.11 8.08
CA LEU A 215 -5.69 -7.42 9.41
C LEU A 215 -6.38 -8.79 9.38
N HIS A 216 -5.71 -9.78 9.94
CA HIS A 216 -6.02 -11.20 9.81
C HIS A 216 -6.03 -11.90 11.19
N THR A 217 -6.50 -13.14 11.23
CA THR A 217 -6.28 -14.07 12.33
C THR A 217 -5.63 -15.33 11.76
N ASN A 218 -4.30 -15.49 11.87
CA ASN A 218 -3.44 -16.60 11.41
C ASN A 218 -2.99 -16.58 9.94
N CYS A 219 -1.99 -15.78 9.50
CA CYS A 219 -1.21 -15.98 8.25
C CYS A 219 0.08 -15.15 8.10
N PHE A 220 0.93 -15.57 7.10
CA PHE A 220 2.29 -15.08 6.82
C PHE A 220 2.32 -13.97 5.73
N GLU A 221 2.08 -12.76 6.07
CA GLU A 221 2.52 -11.51 5.41
C GLU A 221 2.84 -10.55 6.55
N ILE A 222 3.03 -9.23 6.34
CA ILE A 222 2.91 -8.32 7.51
C ILE A 222 1.42 -8.32 7.88
N THR A 223 1.06 -9.38 8.54
CA THR A 223 -0.28 -9.67 8.99
C THR A 223 -0.32 -9.25 10.43
N LEU A 224 -1.16 -8.29 10.75
CA LEU A 224 -1.43 -7.93 12.12
C LEU A 224 -2.41 -8.98 12.67
N GLU A 225 -1.89 -9.95 13.40
CA GLU A 225 -2.66 -10.96 14.13
C GLU A 225 -3.32 -10.30 15.35
N LEU A 226 -4.60 -9.99 15.24
CA LEU A 226 -5.27 -9.10 16.20
C LEU A 226 -5.85 -9.82 17.43
N SER A 227 -6.28 -11.09 17.30
CA SER A 227 -6.91 -11.84 18.35
C SER A 227 -7.00 -13.33 18.00
N CYS A 228 -7.07 -14.20 19.04
CA CYS A 228 -7.40 -15.61 18.86
C CYS A 228 -8.90 -15.82 18.55
N ASP A 229 -9.76 -14.84 18.88
CA ASP A 229 -11.19 -14.88 18.59
C ASP A 229 -11.45 -14.17 17.25
N LYS A 230 -11.96 -14.96 16.28
CA LYS A 230 -12.28 -14.46 14.94
C LYS A 230 -13.47 -13.52 14.91
N PHE A 231 -14.42 -13.72 15.83
CA PHE A 231 -15.65 -12.96 15.94
C PHE A 231 -15.92 -12.61 17.40
N PRO A 232 -15.13 -11.68 17.99
CA PRO A 232 -15.34 -11.29 19.39
C PRO A 232 -16.74 -10.72 19.59
N ARG A 233 -17.26 -10.84 20.82
CA ARG A 233 -18.54 -10.23 21.18
C ARG A 233 -18.45 -8.70 21.14
N GLN A 234 -19.59 -8.08 20.93
CA GLN A 234 -19.66 -6.61 20.77
C GLN A 234 -19.07 -5.86 21.98
N GLU A 235 -19.25 -6.39 23.18
CA GLU A 235 -18.76 -5.81 24.42
C GLU A 235 -17.22 -5.79 24.50
N GLU A 236 -16.55 -6.63 23.73
CA GLU A 236 -15.10 -6.74 23.70
C GLU A 236 -14.46 -5.74 22.73
N LEU A 237 -15.19 -5.24 21.73
CA LEU A 237 -14.68 -4.36 20.67
C LEU A 237 -14.01 -3.10 21.22
N GLN A 238 -14.50 -2.53 22.32
CA GLN A 238 -13.86 -1.36 22.95
C GLN A 238 -12.49 -1.72 23.52
N ARG A 239 -12.36 -2.85 24.18
CA ARG A 239 -11.07 -3.33 24.73
C ARG A 239 -10.09 -3.60 23.59
N GLU A 240 -10.54 -4.27 22.55
CA GLU A 240 -9.73 -4.58 21.38
C GLU A 240 -9.27 -3.29 20.65
N TRP A 241 -10.14 -2.29 20.52
CA TRP A 241 -9.76 -0.99 19.97
C TRP A 241 -8.68 -0.31 20.81
N LEU A 242 -8.88 -0.22 22.12
CA LEU A 242 -7.91 0.42 23.02
C LEU A 242 -6.55 -0.31 23.00
N GLY A 243 -6.55 -1.63 22.87
CA GLY A 243 -5.34 -2.44 22.80
C GLY A 243 -4.58 -2.32 21.47
N ASN A 244 -5.27 -2.09 20.36
CA ASN A 244 -4.68 -2.11 19.01
C ASN A 244 -4.48 -0.72 18.40
N ARG A 245 -5.21 0.32 18.85
CA ARG A 245 -5.22 1.65 18.26
C ARG A 245 -3.82 2.22 18.03
N GLU A 246 -2.99 2.19 19.08
CA GLU A 246 -1.65 2.76 19.00
C GLU A 246 -0.76 2.01 18.00
N ALA A 247 -0.83 0.68 17.98
CA ALA A 247 -0.09 -0.13 17.02
C ALA A 247 -0.49 0.15 15.56
N LEU A 248 -1.79 0.36 15.31
CA LEU A 248 -2.28 0.73 13.98
C LEU A 248 -1.73 2.09 13.53
N ILE A 249 -1.69 3.09 14.41
CA ILE A 249 -1.13 4.41 14.09
C ILE A 249 0.38 4.32 13.87
N GLN A 250 1.11 3.66 14.79
CA GLN A 250 2.55 3.48 14.66
C GLN A 250 2.95 2.73 13.38
N PHE A 251 2.14 1.76 12.95
CA PHE A 251 2.39 1.06 11.69
C PHE A 251 2.31 2.02 10.49
N LEU A 252 1.32 2.92 10.45
CA LEU A 252 1.24 3.92 9.38
C LEU A 252 2.48 4.83 9.37
N GLU A 253 2.98 5.22 10.54
CA GLU A 253 4.17 6.06 10.66
C GLU A 253 5.46 5.37 10.17
N GLN A 254 5.50 4.01 10.15
CA GLN A 254 6.69 3.29 9.65
C GLN A 254 6.97 3.51 8.17
N VAL A 255 6.02 4.01 7.38
CA VAL A 255 6.23 4.35 5.98
C VAL A 255 7.28 5.44 5.78
N HIS A 256 7.56 6.22 6.82
CA HIS A 256 8.58 7.26 6.83
C HIS A 256 9.97 6.79 7.29
N GLN A 257 10.15 5.48 7.54
CA GLN A 257 11.47 4.94 7.90
C GLN A 257 12.32 4.69 6.64
N GLY A 258 13.60 5.11 6.66
CA GLY A 258 14.54 4.81 5.58
C GLY A 258 14.90 5.99 4.72
N ILE A 259 14.81 5.84 3.40
CA ILE A 259 15.12 6.90 2.42
C ILE A 259 13.94 7.15 1.48
N LYS A 260 13.80 8.41 1.08
CA LYS A 260 12.91 8.84 -0.01
C LYS A 260 13.62 9.86 -0.89
N GLY A 261 13.21 10.01 -2.13
CA GLY A 261 13.82 10.99 -3.03
C GLY A 261 13.24 10.94 -4.42
N MET A 262 13.86 11.72 -5.31
CA MET A 262 13.50 11.85 -6.70
C MET A 262 14.57 11.22 -7.58
N VAL A 263 14.17 10.59 -8.70
CA VAL A 263 15.06 10.20 -9.78
C VAL A 263 14.75 11.06 -10.99
N LEU A 264 15.76 11.80 -11.44
CA LEU A 264 15.66 12.82 -12.49
C LEU A 264 16.73 12.60 -13.56
N ASP A 265 16.48 13.05 -14.79
CA ASP A 265 17.52 13.17 -15.80
C ASP A 265 18.33 14.48 -15.63
N GLU A 266 19.29 14.72 -16.53
CA GLU A 266 20.14 15.93 -16.54
C GLU A 266 19.35 17.24 -16.72
N ASN A 267 18.14 17.16 -17.28
CA ASN A 267 17.25 18.29 -17.54
C ASN A 267 16.16 18.44 -16.46
N ASN A 268 16.27 17.70 -15.34
CA ASN A 268 15.29 17.62 -14.27
C ASN A 268 13.93 17.04 -14.69
N ASN A 269 13.87 16.25 -15.77
CA ASN A 269 12.67 15.48 -16.06
C ASN A 269 12.59 14.24 -15.15
N TYR A 270 11.40 13.88 -14.75
CA TYR A 270 11.14 12.68 -13.95
C TYR A 270 11.55 11.41 -14.70
N LEU A 271 12.23 10.50 -13.99
CA LEU A 271 12.55 9.16 -14.51
C LEU A 271 11.69 8.12 -13.80
N PRO A 272 10.52 7.76 -14.37
CA PRO A 272 9.69 6.70 -13.83
C PRO A 272 10.35 5.33 -14.04
N LYS A 273 10.04 4.38 -13.14
CA LYS A 273 10.55 2.99 -13.17
C LYS A 273 12.08 2.88 -13.11
N ALA A 274 12.76 3.91 -12.63
CA ALA A 274 14.15 3.79 -12.26
C ALA A 274 14.26 2.84 -11.06
N VAL A 275 15.23 1.92 -11.12
CA VAL A 275 15.42 0.90 -10.07
C VAL A 275 16.37 1.46 -9.00
N ILE A 276 15.97 1.30 -7.74
CA ILE A 276 16.74 1.69 -6.55
C ILE A 276 17.16 0.42 -5.82
N SER A 277 18.44 0.10 -5.89
CA SER A 277 19.04 -1.08 -5.26
C SER A 277 19.84 -0.71 -4.03
N VAL A 278 19.81 -1.55 -3.01
CA VAL A 278 20.62 -1.43 -1.78
C VAL A 278 21.57 -2.58 -1.71
N SER A 279 22.88 -2.31 -1.63
CA SER A 279 23.90 -3.35 -1.59
C SER A 279 23.68 -4.31 -0.42
N GLY A 280 23.71 -5.61 -0.70
CA GLY A 280 23.49 -6.67 0.28
C GLY A 280 22.02 -6.99 0.60
N ILE A 281 21.05 -6.29 -0.04
CA ILE A 281 19.62 -6.57 0.12
C ILE A 281 19.01 -6.91 -1.23
N ASN A 282 18.62 -8.16 -1.46
CA ASN A 282 17.99 -8.62 -2.70
C ASN A 282 16.50 -8.24 -2.72
N HIS A 283 16.22 -6.95 -2.72
CA HIS A 283 14.87 -6.41 -2.86
C HIS A 283 14.97 -4.95 -3.32
N ASP A 284 14.78 -4.71 -4.62
CA ASP A 284 14.81 -3.38 -5.19
C ASP A 284 13.42 -2.74 -5.19
N VAL A 285 13.38 -1.41 -5.19
CA VAL A 285 12.15 -0.65 -5.43
C VAL A 285 12.30 0.16 -6.71
N THR A 286 11.20 0.67 -7.26
CA THR A 286 11.21 1.54 -8.43
C THR A 286 10.61 2.89 -8.13
N SER A 287 11.06 3.90 -8.87
CA SER A 287 10.42 5.22 -8.85
C SER A 287 9.02 5.16 -9.50
N GLY A 288 8.10 5.96 -8.96
CA GLY A 288 6.76 6.20 -9.49
C GLY A 288 6.75 7.05 -10.75
N ASP A 289 5.56 7.38 -11.26
CA ASP A 289 5.38 8.16 -12.48
C ASP A 289 5.93 9.59 -12.36
N HIS A 290 6.01 10.12 -11.15
CA HIS A 290 6.59 11.43 -10.85
C HIS A 290 8.09 11.36 -10.47
N GLY A 291 8.72 10.19 -10.69
CA GLY A 291 10.14 9.99 -10.38
C GLY A 291 10.46 9.84 -8.90
N ASP A 292 9.49 9.93 -8.03
CA ASP A 292 9.66 9.74 -6.59
C ASP A 292 9.80 8.27 -6.22
N TYR A 293 10.54 8.00 -5.14
CA TYR A 293 10.73 6.65 -4.62
C TYR A 293 10.80 6.64 -3.10
N PHE A 294 10.48 5.49 -2.53
CA PHE A 294 10.53 5.23 -1.10
C PHE A 294 11.20 3.88 -0.86
N ARG A 295 12.18 3.84 0.02
CA ARG A 295 12.89 2.62 0.39
C ARG A 295 12.96 2.49 1.89
N LEU A 296 12.11 1.62 2.46
CA LEU A 296 12.11 1.37 3.89
C LEU A 296 13.43 0.70 4.30
N LEU A 297 14.10 1.28 5.28
CA LEU A 297 15.39 0.83 5.81
C LEU A 297 15.44 1.11 7.32
N LEU A 298 15.98 0.19 8.07
CA LEU A 298 16.33 0.42 9.48
C LEU A 298 17.47 1.43 9.60
N PRO A 299 17.71 2.03 10.79
CA PRO A 299 18.88 2.87 11.02
C PRO A 299 20.18 2.12 10.68
N GLY A 300 21.05 2.75 9.89
CA GLY A 300 22.28 2.13 9.41
C GLY A 300 22.92 2.92 8.27
N THR A 301 24.05 2.44 7.77
CA THR A 301 24.73 3.03 6.61
C THR A 301 24.66 2.07 5.43
N TYR A 302 24.20 2.59 4.29
CA TYR A 302 23.89 1.79 3.10
C TYR A 302 24.53 2.38 1.85
N THR A 303 24.93 1.49 0.93
CA THR A 303 25.31 1.87 -0.43
C THR A 303 24.09 1.67 -1.32
N VAL A 304 23.59 2.76 -1.90
CA VAL A 304 22.36 2.82 -2.69
C VAL A 304 22.69 3.20 -4.12
N THR A 305 22.19 2.45 -5.10
CA THR A 305 22.39 2.69 -6.53
C THR A 305 21.06 2.90 -7.24
N ALA A 306 20.96 3.98 -8.00
CA ALA A 306 19.86 4.21 -8.93
C ALA A 306 20.28 3.84 -10.35
N THR A 307 19.42 3.11 -11.07
CA THR A 307 19.62 2.72 -12.49
C THR A 307 18.36 2.98 -13.29
N ALA A 308 18.53 3.40 -14.55
CA ALA A 308 17.43 3.51 -15.50
C ALA A 308 17.93 3.16 -16.92
N PRO A 309 17.09 2.57 -17.79
CA PRO A 309 17.48 2.24 -19.16
C PRO A 309 17.97 3.45 -19.95
N GLY A 310 19.17 3.38 -20.53
CA GLY A 310 19.78 4.47 -21.29
C GLY A 310 20.44 5.56 -20.45
N PHE A 311 20.64 5.32 -19.16
CA PHE A 311 21.31 6.21 -18.23
C PHE A 311 22.46 5.48 -17.51
N ASP A 312 23.50 6.23 -17.19
CA ASP A 312 24.60 5.74 -16.36
C ASP A 312 24.14 5.56 -14.90
N PRO A 313 24.47 4.43 -14.26
CA PRO A 313 24.10 4.20 -12.86
C PRO A 313 24.76 5.22 -11.95
N LYS A 314 24.05 5.62 -10.88
CA LYS A 314 24.60 6.51 -9.85
C LYS A 314 24.50 5.85 -8.49
N THR A 315 25.63 5.77 -7.79
CA THR A 315 25.76 5.17 -6.47
C THR A 315 26.12 6.21 -5.42
N VAL A 316 25.49 6.14 -4.26
CA VAL A 316 25.76 6.99 -3.10
C VAL A 316 25.83 6.14 -1.84
N THR A 317 26.58 6.62 -0.84
CA THR A 317 26.51 6.07 0.52
C THR A 317 25.65 7.01 1.37
N VAL A 318 24.67 6.44 2.07
CA VAL A 318 23.72 7.17 2.91
C VAL A 318 23.65 6.58 4.30
N THR A 319 23.62 7.44 5.33
CA THR A 319 23.34 7.03 6.71
C THR A 319 21.89 7.39 7.04
N VAL A 320 21.13 6.36 7.39
CA VAL A 320 19.73 6.44 7.85
C VAL A 320 19.73 6.49 9.37
N GLY A 321 19.08 7.49 9.94
CA GLY A 321 18.83 7.62 11.37
C GLY A 321 17.48 7.05 11.80
N PRO A 322 17.17 7.04 13.09
CA PRO A 322 15.81 6.79 13.57
C PRO A 322 14.91 8.01 13.27
N GLY A 323 13.64 7.79 12.97
CA GLY A 323 12.64 8.84 12.75
C GLY A 323 12.52 9.26 11.29
N GLU A 324 12.64 10.55 10.99
CA GLU A 324 12.38 11.13 9.66
C GLU A 324 13.19 10.47 8.53
N PRO A 325 12.58 10.23 7.35
CA PRO A 325 13.26 9.60 6.23
C PRO A 325 14.37 10.48 5.68
N LYS A 326 15.50 9.87 5.36
CA LYS A 326 16.60 10.60 4.70
C LYS A 326 16.25 10.88 3.24
N ARG A 327 16.24 12.15 2.83
CA ARG A 327 16.07 12.51 1.43
C ARG A 327 17.35 12.25 0.65
N VAL A 328 17.24 11.53 -0.48
CA VAL A 328 18.34 11.20 -1.40
C VAL A 328 17.81 11.31 -2.83
N ASP A 329 18.18 12.37 -3.52
CA ASP A 329 17.80 12.59 -4.91
C ASP A 329 18.90 12.08 -5.86
N PHE A 330 18.50 11.40 -6.94
CA PHE A 330 19.39 10.92 -7.98
C PHE A 330 19.16 11.70 -9.27
N GLN A 331 20.21 12.34 -9.79
CA GLN A 331 20.23 12.90 -11.12
C GLN A 331 21.11 12.00 -11.99
N LEU A 332 20.51 11.31 -12.97
CA LEU A 332 21.18 10.36 -13.86
C LEU A 332 21.57 11.03 -15.16
N LYS A 333 22.76 10.69 -15.69
CA LYS A 333 23.26 11.17 -16.97
C LYS A 333 22.93 10.15 -18.05
N ARG A 334 22.57 10.62 -19.25
CA ARG A 334 22.37 9.73 -20.39
C ARG A 334 23.67 9.02 -20.73
N SER A 335 23.59 7.71 -20.92
CA SER A 335 24.73 6.92 -21.40
C SER A 335 25.06 7.33 -22.83
N ILE A 336 26.33 7.65 -23.09
CA ILE A 336 26.81 7.86 -24.44
C ILE A 336 26.85 6.50 -25.13
N PRO A 337 26.16 6.28 -26.27
CA PRO A 337 26.29 5.04 -27.00
C PRO A 337 27.76 4.79 -27.31
N GLN A 338 28.36 3.73 -26.80
CA GLN A 338 29.68 3.32 -27.29
C GLN A 338 29.51 2.97 -28.77
N VAL A 339 30.09 3.78 -29.66
CA VAL A 339 30.26 3.43 -31.07
C VAL A 339 31.22 2.25 -31.05
N THR A 340 30.71 1.03 -31.12
CA THR A 340 31.54 -0.14 -31.45
C THR A 340 32.03 0.07 -32.84
N GLU A 341 33.28 0.57 -33.00
CA GLU A 341 33.97 0.49 -34.25
C GLU A 341 33.99 -0.99 -34.67
N SER A 342 33.21 -1.30 -35.70
CA SER A 342 33.31 -2.58 -36.35
C SER A 342 34.73 -2.71 -36.88
N PRO A 343 35.47 -3.79 -36.63
CA PRO A 343 36.82 -3.94 -37.18
C PRO A 343 36.70 -3.83 -38.68
N ALA A 344 37.38 -2.83 -39.26
CA ALA A 344 37.50 -2.69 -40.69
C ALA A 344 38.03 -4.00 -41.28
N GLN A 345 37.20 -4.68 -42.05
CA GLN A 345 37.65 -5.83 -42.87
C GLN A 345 38.69 -5.28 -43.85
N HIS A 346 39.97 -5.57 -43.59
CA HIS A 346 41.00 -5.50 -44.60
C HIS A 346 40.63 -6.46 -45.74
N LEU A 347 40.05 -5.92 -46.80
CA LEU A 347 39.97 -6.60 -48.07
C LEU A 347 41.39 -6.61 -48.64
N GLU A 348 42.12 -7.69 -48.45
CA GLU A 348 43.29 -8.00 -49.24
C GLU A 348 42.85 -8.20 -50.72
N ALA A 349 43.34 -7.32 -51.57
CA ALA A 349 43.18 -7.42 -53.01
C ALA A 349 44.11 -8.51 -53.54
N ASP A 350 43.61 -9.74 -53.64
CA ASP A 350 44.30 -10.80 -54.39
C ASP A 350 44.32 -10.47 -55.90
N SER A 351 45.54 -10.17 -56.39
CA SER A 351 45.86 -9.96 -57.82
C SER A 351 45.76 -11.27 -58.60
N TYR A 352 44.71 -11.45 -59.37
CA TYR A 352 44.62 -12.50 -60.38
C TYR A 352 45.53 -12.17 -61.57
N GLN A 353 46.70 -12.82 -61.59
CA GLN A 353 47.48 -12.88 -62.84
C GLN A 353 46.92 -13.98 -63.79
N SER A 354 46.36 -13.53 -64.85
CA SER A 354 46.02 -14.33 -66.06
C SER A 354 47.28 -14.93 -66.70
N LYS A 355 47.36 -16.26 -66.74
CA LYS A 355 48.28 -16.96 -67.71
C LYS A 355 47.45 -17.57 -68.84
N TYR A 356 47.44 -16.90 -69.93
CA TYR A 356 47.19 -17.55 -71.26
C TYR A 356 48.53 -17.96 -71.85
N SER A 357 48.63 -19.21 -72.28
CA SER A 357 49.59 -19.68 -73.25
C SER A 357 48.87 -20.62 -74.26
N PRO A 358 49.14 -20.43 -75.58
CA PRO A 358 48.43 -21.18 -76.60
C PRO A 358 49.16 -22.49 -76.96
N GLY A 359 48.44 -23.49 -77.39
CA GLY A 359 48.85 -24.72 -77.95
C GLY A 359 47.67 -25.52 -78.49
#